data_fa88c6d9f5544e42763883f5f05a3dca
#
_entry.id   fa88c6d9f5544e42763883f5f05a3dca
#
_cell.length_a   1.000
_cell.length_b   1.000
_cell.length_c   1.000
_cell.angle_alpha   90.00
_cell.angle_beta   90.00
_cell.angle_gamma   90.00
#
_symmetry.space_group_name_H-M   'P 1'
#
loop_
_entity.id
_entity.type
_entity.pdbx_description
1 polymer ?
#
loop_
_entity_poly.entity_id
_entity_poly.type
_entity_poly.pdbx_seq_one_letter_code
_entity_poly.pdbx_strand_id
1 'polypeptide(L)'
;MNDTAAVTTRTQQLAEYIGWIDSEPVPRALLDARLAALRGGPLAAALPVPGSREGRQLVRWTAHALLTEQLCAQEAARRGLDTSTPVELDALGAVQLGSITAMAWRSHPAVSAVFRADFGGADCGTERLAGQRGSEPTAAPRWHLSLASGPTPAAARGAPLASIGWSTLQDLPPELAAAARSAAVGHPVGPLRSRDTWHRLRVDALGPAAAPVPAPTLAPSGPDLRAFARWLDLRRAQSVRVAPGFEHPGDPTQPDHTHRH
;
A
#
# COMPACT_ATOMS: atom_id res chain seq x y z
N MET A 1 -18.68 13.32 -41.69
CA MET A 1 -17.94 12.05 -41.78
C MET A 1 -16.67 11.98 -40.87
N ASN A 2 -16.32 13.05 -40.13
CA ASN A 2 -15.08 13.08 -39.30
C ASN A 2 -15.23 12.61 -37.86
N ASP A 3 -16.46 12.42 -37.38
CA ASP A 3 -16.70 12.14 -35.95
C ASP A 3 -16.45 10.65 -35.57
N THR A 4 -16.77 9.74 -36.51
CA THR A 4 -16.60 8.29 -36.30
C THR A 4 -15.13 7.88 -36.25
N ALA A 5 -14.27 8.50 -37.04
CA ALA A 5 -12.82 8.23 -37.05
C ALA A 5 -12.16 8.72 -35.74
N ALA A 6 -12.56 9.88 -35.24
CA ALA A 6 -12.06 10.43 -33.97
C ALA A 6 -12.48 9.58 -32.78
N VAL A 7 -13.72 9.06 -32.77
CA VAL A 7 -14.22 8.15 -31.71
C VAL A 7 -13.49 6.83 -31.76
N THR A 8 -13.26 6.24 -32.94
CA THR A 8 -12.52 4.97 -33.08
C THR A 8 -11.07 5.10 -32.64
N THR A 9 -10.40 6.20 -33.01
CA THR A 9 -9.01 6.48 -32.59
C THR A 9 -8.93 6.66 -31.06
N ARG A 10 -9.90 7.34 -30.46
CA ARG A 10 -9.97 7.54 -29.00
C ARG A 10 -10.23 6.23 -28.26
N THR A 11 -11.09 5.37 -28.78
CA THR A 11 -11.37 4.04 -28.19
C THR A 11 -10.16 3.11 -28.30
N GLN A 12 -9.45 3.15 -29.43
CA GLN A 12 -8.19 2.38 -29.60
C GLN A 12 -7.10 2.87 -28.64
N GLN A 13 -6.90 4.19 -28.51
CA GLN A 13 -5.94 4.76 -27.56
C GLN A 13 -6.26 4.37 -26.11
N LEU A 14 -7.54 4.29 -25.72
CA LEU A 14 -7.96 3.87 -24.38
C LEU A 14 -7.69 2.38 -24.13
N ALA A 15 -7.60 1.54 -25.16
CA ALA A 15 -7.24 0.13 -25.04
C ALA A 15 -5.73 -0.10 -24.89
N GLU A 16 -4.89 0.87 -25.27
CA GLU A 16 -3.43 0.77 -25.29
C GLU A 16 -2.76 1.21 -23.98
N TYR A 17 -3.47 1.96 -23.13
CA TYR A 17 -2.91 2.53 -21.90
C TYR A 17 -3.76 2.18 -20.68
N ILE A 18 -3.12 2.07 -19.52
CA ILE A 18 -3.80 1.90 -18.23
C ILE A 18 -4.08 3.25 -17.55
N GLY A 19 -3.42 4.30 -17.99
CA GLY A 19 -3.55 5.65 -17.47
C GLY A 19 -2.42 6.55 -17.95
N TRP A 20 -2.32 7.71 -17.34
CA TRP A 20 -1.30 8.73 -17.60
C TRP A 20 -0.75 9.26 -16.30
N ILE A 21 0.54 9.58 -16.29
CA ILE A 21 1.19 10.30 -15.20
C ILE A 21 1.61 11.66 -15.76
N ASP A 22 1.02 12.73 -15.22
CA ASP A 22 1.00 14.04 -15.85
C ASP A 22 0.46 13.93 -17.30
N SER A 23 1.29 14.05 -18.31
CA SER A 23 0.90 13.88 -19.70
C SER A 23 1.44 12.60 -20.35
N GLU A 24 2.24 11.82 -19.63
CA GLU A 24 2.88 10.62 -20.17
C GLU A 24 1.99 9.39 -20.05
N PRO A 25 1.69 8.70 -21.15
CA PRO A 25 0.87 7.51 -21.13
C PRO A 25 1.63 6.31 -20.54
N VAL A 26 0.93 5.52 -19.73
CA VAL A 26 1.47 4.26 -19.18
C VAL A 26 0.92 3.10 -20.00
N PRO A 27 1.77 2.38 -20.76
CA PRO A 27 1.34 1.34 -21.69
C PRO A 27 0.65 0.16 -20.99
N ARG A 28 -0.43 -0.34 -21.58
CA ARG A 28 -1.12 -1.55 -21.13
C ARG A 28 -0.22 -2.79 -21.17
N ALA A 29 0.73 -2.83 -22.09
CA ALA A 29 1.70 -3.92 -22.20
C ALA A 29 2.45 -4.19 -20.87
N LEU A 30 2.70 -3.17 -20.04
CA LEU A 30 3.31 -3.35 -18.72
C LEU A 30 2.39 -4.13 -17.78
N LEU A 31 1.09 -3.85 -17.83
CA LEU A 31 0.09 -4.58 -17.03
C LEU A 31 -0.03 -6.02 -17.49
N ASP A 32 -0.11 -6.24 -18.81
CA ASP A 32 -0.25 -7.58 -19.38
C ASP A 32 0.98 -8.45 -19.05
N ALA A 33 2.19 -7.89 -19.15
CA ALA A 33 3.43 -8.55 -18.74
C ALA A 33 3.44 -8.89 -17.24
N ARG A 34 3.00 -7.96 -16.37
CA ARG A 34 2.92 -8.18 -14.93
C ARG A 34 1.90 -9.27 -14.57
N LEU A 35 0.72 -9.27 -15.20
CA LEU A 35 -0.30 -10.30 -15.00
C LEU A 35 0.17 -11.66 -15.49
N ALA A 36 0.89 -11.72 -16.63
CA ALA A 36 1.49 -12.96 -17.12
C ALA A 36 2.54 -13.51 -16.15
N ALA A 37 3.41 -12.65 -15.61
CA ALA A 37 4.40 -13.05 -14.62
C ALA A 37 3.74 -13.58 -13.32
N LEU A 38 2.69 -12.93 -12.82
CA LEU A 38 1.95 -13.40 -11.66
C LEU A 38 1.33 -14.77 -11.91
N ARG A 39 0.74 -15.01 -13.08
CA ARG A 39 0.11 -16.28 -13.47
C ARG A 39 1.10 -17.38 -13.77
N GLY A 40 2.32 -17.06 -14.16
CA GLY A 40 3.43 -18.02 -14.32
C GLY A 40 4.21 -18.27 -13.01
N GLY A 41 3.89 -17.57 -11.94
CA GLY A 41 4.62 -17.64 -10.67
C GLY A 41 4.11 -18.72 -9.72
N PRO A 42 4.77 -18.89 -8.56
CA PRO A 42 4.46 -19.95 -7.59
C PRO A 42 3.08 -19.82 -6.95
N LEU A 43 2.46 -18.64 -6.99
CA LEU A 43 1.13 -18.38 -6.45
C LEU A 43 0.02 -18.46 -7.52
N ALA A 44 0.32 -18.93 -8.73
CA ALA A 44 -0.63 -18.96 -9.85
C ALA A 44 -1.96 -19.63 -9.51
N ALA A 45 -1.92 -20.74 -8.77
CA ALA A 45 -3.11 -21.51 -8.38
C ALA A 45 -4.01 -20.76 -7.37
N ALA A 46 -3.48 -19.76 -6.65
CA ALA A 46 -4.21 -18.94 -5.69
C ALA A 46 -4.81 -17.68 -6.34
N LEU A 47 -4.48 -17.40 -7.60
CA LEU A 47 -4.98 -16.20 -8.27
C LEU A 47 -6.41 -16.40 -8.79
N PRO A 48 -7.21 -15.32 -8.80
CA PRO A 48 -8.55 -15.37 -9.37
C PRO A 48 -8.54 -15.74 -10.86
N VAL A 49 -9.61 -16.47 -11.27
CA VAL A 49 -9.79 -16.86 -12.67
C VAL A 49 -9.90 -15.62 -13.56
N PRO A 50 -9.20 -15.58 -14.71
CA PRO A 50 -9.32 -14.50 -15.68
C PRO A 50 -10.78 -14.28 -16.10
N GLY A 51 -11.21 -13.00 -16.17
CA GLY A 51 -12.57 -12.64 -16.56
C GLY A 51 -13.62 -12.79 -15.44
N SER A 52 -13.30 -13.46 -14.32
CA SER A 52 -14.17 -13.44 -13.15
C SER A 52 -14.22 -12.03 -12.53
N ARG A 53 -15.16 -11.78 -11.63
CA ARG A 53 -15.26 -10.52 -10.86
C ARG A 53 -13.95 -10.24 -10.11
N GLU A 54 -13.45 -11.22 -9.40
CA GLU A 54 -12.20 -11.14 -8.64
C GLU A 54 -10.99 -10.99 -9.56
N GLY A 55 -11.03 -11.64 -10.76
CA GLY A 55 -10.01 -11.48 -11.78
C GLY A 55 -9.96 -10.04 -12.33
N ARG A 56 -11.11 -9.39 -12.54
CA ARG A 56 -11.16 -7.97 -12.93
C ARG A 56 -10.63 -7.05 -11.81
N GLN A 57 -10.93 -7.37 -10.55
CA GLN A 57 -10.38 -6.64 -9.41
C GLN A 57 -8.85 -6.77 -9.32
N LEU A 58 -8.31 -7.97 -9.56
CA LEU A 58 -6.86 -8.19 -9.63
C LEU A 58 -6.22 -7.32 -10.73
N VAL A 59 -6.86 -7.23 -11.91
CA VAL A 59 -6.37 -6.39 -13.02
C VAL A 59 -6.31 -4.92 -12.59
N ARG A 60 -7.38 -4.37 -12.01
CA ARG A 60 -7.43 -2.99 -11.53
C ARG A 60 -6.40 -2.73 -10.44
N TRP A 61 -6.33 -3.63 -9.46
CA TRP A 61 -5.37 -3.54 -8.38
C TRP A 61 -3.91 -3.52 -8.88
N THR A 62 -3.59 -4.39 -9.86
CA THR A 62 -2.27 -4.43 -10.48
C THR A 62 -1.99 -3.15 -11.30
N ALA A 63 -2.99 -2.62 -12.01
CA ALA A 63 -2.86 -1.37 -12.74
C ALA A 63 -2.53 -0.19 -11.81
N HIS A 64 -3.22 -0.09 -10.66
CA HIS A 64 -2.92 0.95 -9.67
C HIS A 64 -1.54 0.81 -9.02
N ALA A 65 -1.06 -0.43 -8.80
CA ALA A 65 0.30 -0.66 -8.34
C ALA A 65 1.32 -0.17 -9.38
N LEU A 66 1.13 -0.51 -10.66
CA LEU A 66 1.98 -0.04 -11.76
C LEU A 66 1.97 1.48 -11.92
N LEU A 67 0.80 2.13 -11.85
CA LEU A 67 0.72 3.60 -11.89
C LEU A 67 1.49 4.24 -10.72
N THR A 68 1.46 3.62 -9.55
CA THR A 68 2.27 4.07 -8.41
C THR A 68 3.76 3.89 -8.64
N GLU A 69 4.17 2.75 -9.18
CA GLU A 69 5.55 2.46 -9.54
C GLU A 69 6.09 3.50 -10.54
N GLN A 70 5.31 3.78 -11.60
CA GLN A 70 5.70 4.74 -12.64
C GLN A 70 5.74 6.18 -12.11
N LEU A 71 4.78 6.58 -11.26
CA LEU A 71 4.80 7.88 -10.59
C LEU A 71 6.09 8.06 -9.78
N CYS A 72 6.44 7.07 -8.96
CA CYS A 72 7.67 7.13 -8.17
C CYS A 72 8.92 7.04 -9.05
N ALA A 73 8.89 6.28 -10.16
CA ALA A 73 10.00 6.18 -11.10
C ALA A 73 10.28 7.53 -11.77
N GLN A 74 9.25 8.23 -12.24
CA GLN A 74 9.39 9.58 -12.82
C GLN A 74 9.90 10.57 -11.77
N GLU A 75 9.36 10.53 -10.55
CA GLU A 75 9.81 11.41 -9.46
C GLU A 75 11.28 11.14 -9.10
N ALA A 76 11.67 9.87 -9.00
CA ALA A 76 13.05 9.49 -8.72
C ALA A 76 14.01 9.93 -9.84
N ALA A 77 13.62 9.72 -11.11
CA ALA A 77 14.40 10.15 -12.27
C ALA A 77 14.54 11.67 -12.33
N ARG A 78 13.44 12.42 -12.14
CA ARG A 78 13.45 13.89 -12.14
C ARG A 78 14.39 14.47 -11.07
N ARG A 79 14.55 13.77 -9.95
CA ARG A 79 15.36 14.21 -8.80
C ARG A 79 16.74 13.55 -8.75
N GLY A 80 17.07 12.64 -9.67
CA GLY A 80 18.34 11.90 -9.67
C GLY A 80 18.53 11.03 -8.43
N LEU A 81 17.45 10.42 -7.90
CA LEU A 81 17.53 9.61 -6.68
C LEU A 81 18.20 8.25 -6.97
N ASP A 82 19.03 7.81 -6.02
CA ASP A 82 19.60 6.48 -6.05
C ASP A 82 18.54 5.40 -5.80
N THR A 83 18.33 4.52 -6.78
CA THR A 83 17.41 3.39 -6.72
C THR A 83 18.12 2.05 -6.49
N SER A 84 19.44 2.03 -6.35
CA SER A 84 20.23 0.80 -6.24
C SER A 84 20.10 0.13 -4.86
N THR A 85 19.74 0.90 -3.83
CA THR A 85 19.62 0.41 -2.45
C THR A 85 18.15 0.32 -2.06
N PRO A 86 17.52 -0.86 -2.17
CA PRO A 86 16.13 -1.04 -1.75
C PRO A 86 16.01 -0.96 -0.22
N VAL A 87 14.88 -0.47 0.25
CA VAL A 87 14.49 -0.53 1.67
C VAL A 87 13.47 -1.65 1.82
N GLU A 88 13.74 -2.58 2.74
CA GLU A 88 12.80 -3.65 3.03
C GLU A 88 11.55 -3.10 3.72
N LEU A 89 10.39 -3.62 3.31
CA LEU A 89 9.10 -3.32 3.90
C LEU A 89 8.63 -4.53 4.69
N ASP A 90 8.56 -4.39 6.00
CA ASP A 90 8.03 -5.42 6.89
C ASP A 90 6.50 -5.55 6.77
N ALA A 91 5.93 -6.54 7.48
CA ALA A 91 4.49 -6.80 7.44
C ALA A 91 3.67 -5.63 8.01
N LEU A 92 4.18 -4.95 9.03
CA LEU A 92 3.52 -3.80 9.65
C LEU A 92 3.52 -2.59 8.71
N GLY A 93 4.66 -2.31 8.08
CA GLY A 93 4.77 -1.26 7.08
C GLY A 93 3.88 -1.50 5.88
N ALA A 94 3.75 -2.76 5.44
CA ALA A 94 2.83 -3.11 4.36
C ALA A 94 1.36 -2.81 4.70
N VAL A 95 0.96 -3.05 5.97
CA VAL A 95 -0.38 -2.69 6.45
C VAL A 95 -0.58 -1.17 6.46
N GLN A 96 0.42 -0.42 6.89
CA GLN A 96 0.33 1.05 6.95
C GLN A 96 0.24 1.69 5.56
N LEU A 97 0.93 1.14 4.58
CA LEU A 97 0.91 1.63 3.21
C LEU A 97 -0.34 1.22 2.42
N GLY A 98 -1.02 0.14 2.84
CA GLY A 98 -2.08 -0.50 2.07
C GLY A 98 -1.53 -1.41 0.96
N SER A 99 -2.38 -2.32 0.47
CA SER A 99 -1.95 -3.43 -0.40
C SER A 99 -1.36 -2.96 -1.73
N ILE A 100 -1.95 -1.93 -2.37
CA ILE A 100 -1.50 -1.38 -3.65
C ILE A 100 -0.09 -0.78 -3.51
N THR A 101 0.11 0.08 -2.51
CA THR A 101 1.41 0.74 -2.30
C THR A 101 2.47 -0.24 -1.82
N ALA A 102 2.10 -1.21 -0.97
CA ALA A 102 3.01 -2.26 -0.52
C ALA A 102 3.47 -3.16 -1.66
N MET A 103 2.59 -3.48 -2.62
CA MET A 103 2.99 -4.18 -3.85
C MET A 103 3.95 -3.34 -4.69
N ALA A 104 3.60 -2.09 -4.95
CA ALA A 104 4.47 -1.19 -5.72
C ALA A 104 5.85 -1.05 -5.08
N TRP A 105 5.92 -0.95 -3.75
CA TRP A 105 7.17 -0.90 -2.99
C TRP A 105 8.06 -2.13 -3.24
N ARG A 106 7.47 -3.33 -3.17
CA ARG A 106 8.20 -4.59 -3.36
C ARG A 106 8.60 -4.84 -4.81
N SER A 107 7.86 -4.25 -5.75
CA SER A 107 8.04 -4.48 -7.17
C SER A 107 8.99 -3.48 -7.84
N HIS A 108 9.12 -2.26 -7.30
CA HIS A 108 9.90 -1.21 -7.95
C HIS A 108 10.73 -0.39 -6.95
N PRO A 109 12.07 -0.35 -7.10
CA PRO A 109 12.96 0.29 -6.13
C PRO A 109 12.79 1.81 -6.03
N ALA A 110 12.25 2.48 -7.06
CA ALA A 110 11.99 3.91 -7.00
C ALA A 110 10.98 4.31 -5.91
N VAL A 111 10.06 3.41 -5.53
CA VAL A 111 9.08 3.68 -4.47
C VAL A 111 9.81 3.86 -3.13
N SER A 112 10.71 2.94 -2.81
CA SER A 112 11.54 3.05 -1.60
C SER A 112 12.58 4.15 -1.69
N ALA A 113 13.08 4.49 -2.89
CA ALA A 113 14.01 5.59 -3.08
C ALA A 113 13.37 6.96 -2.79
N VAL A 114 12.15 7.19 -3.27
CA VAL A 114 11.38 8.42 -2.97
C VAL A 114 11.06 8.48 -1.47
N PHE A 115 10.63 7.37 -0.88
CA PHE A 115 10.44 7.32 0.57
C PHE A 115 11.69 7.73 1.33
N ARG A 116 12.84 7.12 1.01
CA ARG A 116 14.13 7.36 1.68
C ARG A 116 14.56 8.83 1.56
N ALA A 117 14.34 9.45 0.40
CA ALA A 117 14.74 10.83 0.16
C ALA A 117 13.96 11.85 1.00
N ASP A 118 12.67 11.61 1.25
CA ASP A 118 11.78 12.61 1.87
C ASP A 118 11.31 12.22 3.28
N PHE A 119 11.34 10.94 3.61
CA PHE A 119 10.73 10.39 4.83
C PHE A 119 11.65 9.43 5.61
N GLY A 120 12.71 8.92 4.98
CA GLY A 120 13.55 7.84 5.52
C GLY A 120 14.82 8.30 6.24
N GLY A 121 14.97 9.56 6.54
CA GLY A 121 16.23 10.08 7.10
C GLY A 121 16.15 10.39 8.58
N ALA A 122 17.11 9.86 9.34
CA ALA A 122 17.49 10.39 10.64
C ALA A 122 17.92 11.88 10.57
N ASP A 123 18.26 12.39 9.38
CA ASP A 123 18.73 13.76 9.18
C ASP A 123 17.62 14.76 8.77
N CYS A 124 16.49 14.29 8.23
CA CYS A 124 15.37 15.19 7.94
C CYS A 124 14.59 15.59 9.21
N GLY A 125 14.83 14.89 10.33
CA GLY A 125 14.21 15.17 11.64
C GLY A 125 14.91 16.22 12.48
N THR A 126 16.20 16.52 12.23
CA THR A 126 16.97 17.38 13.14
C THR A 126 16.59 18.85 13.06
N GLU A 127 16.15 19.35 11.92
CA GLU A 127 15.71 20.76 11.84
C GLU A 127 14.22 20.98 12.23
N ARG A 128 13.34 19.98 12.03
CA ARG A 128 11.93 20.09 12.44
C ARG A 128 11.69 19.78 13.92
N LEU A 129 12.58 19.03 14.57
CA LEU A 129 12.44 18.64 15.99
C LEU A 129 13.22 19.55 16.95
N ALA A 130 13.98 20.53 16.47
CA ALA A 130 14.62 21.52 17.33
C ALA A 130 13.61 22.38 18.13
N GLY A 131 12.34 22.42 17.70
CA GLY A 131 11.25 23.11 18.41
C GLY A 131 10.45 22.26 19.41
N GLN A 132 10.69 20.92 19.50
CA GLN A 132 9.93 20.03 20.37
C GLN A 132 10.78 19.19 21.33
N ARG A 133 11.99 19.62 21.66
CA ARG A 133 12.75 19.01 22.76
C ARG A 133 12.21 19.51 24.09
N GLY A 134 11.26 18.79 24.65
CA GLY A 134 10.65 19.11 25.94
C GLY A 134 9.91 17.96 26.61
N SER A 135 10.04 16.70 26.14
CA SER A 135 9.48 15.56 26.87
C SER A 135 10.44 14.38 26.73
N GLU A 136 10.97 13.90 27.85
CA GLU A 136 11.63 12.60 27.91
C GLU A 136 10.71 11.54 27.26
N PRO A 137 11.25 10.61 26.44
CA PRO A 137 10.44 9.56 25.86
C PRO A 137 9.93 8.67 26.98
N THR A 138 8.71 8.92 27.43
CA THR A 138 7.99 7.99 28.32
C THR A 138 7.90 6.69 27.55
N ALA A 139 8.55 5.66 28.06
CA ALA A 139 8.57 4.34 27.46
C ALA A 139 7.14 3.86 27.24
N ALA A 140 6.70 3.79 25.98
CA ALA A 140 5.33 3.41 25.64
C ALA A 140 5.14 1.90 25.80
N PRO A 141 4.01 1.42 26.33
CA PRO A 141 3.71 0.00 26.41
C PRO A 141 3.72 -0.63 25.01
N ARG A 142 4.14 -1.88 24.90
CA ARG A 142 4.24 -2.62 23.63
C ARG A 142 3.24 -3.76 23.60
N TRP A 143 2.76 -4.05 22.42
CA TRP A 143 1.85 -5.15 22.10
C TRP A 143 2.55 -6.15 21.19
N HIS A 144 2.55 -7.42 21.57
CA HIS A 144 2.88 -8.50 20.64
C HIS A 144 1.64 -8.85 19.86
N LEU A 145 1.70 -8.74 18.53
CA LEU A 145 0.53 -8.77 17.67
C LEU A 145 0.64 -9.86 16.62
N SER A 146 -0.50 -10.47 16.32
CA SER A 146 -0.70 -11.30 15.12
C SER A 146 -1.78 -10.69 14.25
N LEU A 147 -1.56 -10.71 12.93
CA LEU A 147 -2.43 -10.11 11.95
C LEU A 147 -2.76 -11.07 10.83
N ALA A 148 -4.00 -11.06 10.37
CA ALA A 148 -4.45 -11.65 9.12
C ALA A 148 -5.05 -10.57 8.25
N SER A 149 -4.79 -10.58 6.94
CA SER A 149 -5.26 -9.56 6.00
C SER A 149 -5.90 -10.20 4.79
N GLY A 150 -6.85 -9.49 4.18
CA GLY A 150 -7.51 -9.94 2.96
C GLY A 150 -8.29 -8.83 2.26
N PRO A 151 -8.59 -9.00 0.97
CA PRO A 151 -9.32 -7.99 0.18
C PRO A 151 -10.80 -7.88 0.57
N THR A 152 -11.34 -8.87 1.28
CA THR A 152 -12.72 -8.88 1.78
C THR A 152 -12.78 -9.27 3.25
N PRO A 153 -13.88 -8.94 3.96
CA PRO A 153 -14.07 -9.38 5.34
C PRO A 153 -14.01 -10.89 5.53
N ALA A 154 -14.53 -11.66 4.55
CA ALA A 154 -14.51 -13.12 4.57
C ALA A 154 -13.07 -13.65 4.41
N ALA A 155 -12.30 -13.09 3.48
CA ALA A 155 -10.91 -13.45 3.26
C ALA A 155 -10.06 -13.18 4.51
N ALA A 156 -10.22 -12.02 5.14
CA ALA A 156 -9.50 -11.69 6.37
C ALA A 156 -9.88 -12.62 7.55
N ARG A 157 -11.13 -13.10 7.61
CA ARG A 157 -11.55 -14.09 8.61
C ARG A 157 -10.94 -15.47 8.39
N GLY A 158 -10.84 -15.91 7.14
CA GLY A 158 -10.28 -17.22 6.77
C GLY A 158 -8.76 -17.27 6.74
N ALA A 159 -8.09 -16.12 6.62
CA ALA A 159 -6.64 -16.09 6.56
C ALA A 159 -5.99 -16.47 7.90
N PRO A 160 -4.84 -17.18 7.88
CA PRO A 160 -4.09 -17.47 9.09
C PRO A 160 -3.55 -16.20 9.72
N LEU A 161 -3.56 -16.15 11.06
CA LEU A 161 -2.91 -15.08 11.81
C LEU A 161 -1.40 -15.29 11.78
N ALA A 162 -0.66 -14.34 11.24
CA ALA A 162 0.79 -14.31 11.25
C ALA A 162 1.29 -13.31 12.29
N SER A 163 2.29 -13.68 13.08
CA SER A 163 2.91 -12.76 14.04
C SER A 163 3.61 -11.63 13.32
N ILE A 164 3.34 -10.39 13.75
CA ILE A 164 4.04 -9.17 13.30
C ILE A 164 4.98 -8.63 14.38
N GLY A 165 5.09 -9.33 15.52
CA GLY A 165 6.03 -9.01 16.60
C GLY A 165 5.54 -7.92 17.55
N TRP A 166 6.52 -7.30 18.24
CA TRP A 166 6.28 -6.26 19.23
C TRP A 166 6.17 -4.88 18.56
N SER A 167 5.05 -4.19 18.78
CA SER A 167 4.74 -2.87 18.21
C SER A 167 4.19 -1.94 19.28
N THR A 168 4.26 -0.63 19.06
CA THR A 168 3.51 0.36 19.83
C THR A 168 2.19 0.66 19.13
N LEU A 169 1.20 1.20 19.83
CA LEU A 169 -0.06 1.60 19.18
C LEU A 169 0.13 2.77 18.20
N GLN A 170 1.21 3.53 18.34
CA GLN A 170 1.55 4.62 17.42
C GLN A 170 2.03 4.10 16.06
N ASP A 171 2.54 2.88 16.02
CA ASP A 171 3.01 2.24 14.79
C ASP A 171 1.86 1.64 13.96
N LEU A 172 0.65 1.51 14.55
CA LEU A 172 -0.51 0.93 13.89
C LEU A 172 -1.38 2.00 13.20
N PRO A 173 -2.10 1.63 12.12
CA PRO A 173 -3.22 2.41 11.63
C PRO A 173 -4.24 2.68 12.75
N PRO A 174 -4.92 3.84 12.76
CA PRO A 174 -5.80 4.26 13.86
C PRO A 174 -6.86 3.21 14.24
N GLU A 175 -7.44 2.55 13.24
CA GLU A 175 -8.49 1.54 13.42
C GLU A 175 -7.93 0.29 14.12
N LEU A 176 -6.73 -0.14 13.72
CA LEU A 176 -6.04 -1.28 14.33
C LEU A 176 -5.51 -0.93 15.72
N ALA A 177 -5.03 0.29 15.92
CA ALA A 177 -4.60 0.78 17.22
C ALA A 177 -5.76 0.82 18.24
N ALA A 178 -6.93 1.31 17.79
CA ALA A 178 -8.14 1.34 18.61
C ALA A 178 -8.59 -0.08 18.99
N ALA A 179 -8.60 -0.99 18.03
CA ALA A 179 -8.94 -2.39 18.25
C ALA A 179 -7.94 -3.10 19.17
N ALA A 180 -6.63 -2.90 18.99
CA ALA A 180 -5.60 -3.49 19.84
C ALA A 180 -5.72 -3.01 21.30
N ARG A 181 -6.05 -1.72 21.50
CA ARG A 181 -6.24 -1.15 22.85
C ARG A 181 -7.39 -1.79 23.60
N SER A 182 -8.47 -2.17 22.93
CA SER A 182 -9.67 -2.76 23.52
C SER A 182 -9.71 -4.29 23.49
N ALA A 183 -8.80 -4.93 22.75
CA ALA A 183 -8.78 -6.38 22.60
C ALA A 183 -8.33 -7.09 23.87
N ALA A 184 -9.03 -8.18 24.23
CA ALA A 184 -8.54 -9.11 25.23
C ALA A 184 -7.37 -9.93 24.62
N VAL A 185 -6.33 -10.16 25.43
CA VAL A 185 -5.17 -10.98 25.02
C VAL A 185 -5.62 -12.38 24.61
N GLY A 186 -5.09 -12.86 23.50
CA GLY A 186 -5.40 -14.17 22.93
C GLY A 186 -6.68 -14.21 22.06
N HIS A 187 -7.51 -13.18 22.07
CA HIS A 187 -8.77 -13.16 21.33
C HIS A 187 -8.66 -12.33 20.04
N PRO A 188 -8.98 -12.91 18.88
CA PRO A 188 -8.94 -12.16 17.63
C PRO A 188 -10.11 -11.19 17.52
N VAL A 189 -9.84 -9.97 17.05
CA VAL A 189 -10.80 -8.89 16.81
C VAL A 189 -10.85 -8.59 15.31
N GLY A 190 -12.01 -8.27 14.82
CA GLY A 190 -12.22 -7.95 13.39
C GLY A 190 -13.26 -8.86 12.72
N PRO A 191 -13.46 -8.70 11.42
CA PRO A 191 -12.65 -7.95 10.46
C PRO A 191 -12.79 -6.42 10.60
N LEU A 192 -11.66 -5.72 10.54
CA LEU A 192 -11.53 -4.27 10.59
C LEU A 192 -11.05 -3.76 9.24
N ARG A 193 -11.63 -2.71 8.72
CA ARG A 193 -11.17 -2.10 7.48
C ARG A 193 -10.13 -1.04 7.80
N SER A 194 -8.96 -1.14 7.20
CA SER A 194 -7.98 -0.07 7.16
C SER A 194 -7.57 0.16 5.72
N ARG A 195 -7.82 1.38 5.22
CA ARG A 195 -7.69 1.74 3.81
C ARG A 195 -8.48 0.80 2.88
N ASP A 196 -7.79 0.11 1.99
CA ASP A 196 -8.31 -0.78 0.97
C ASP A 196 -8.30 -2.27 1.36
N THR A 197 -7.89 -2.58 2.59
CA THR A 197 -7.68 -3.94 3.09
C THR A 197 -8.47 -4.20 4.37
N TRP A 198 -8.94 -5.45 4.53
CA TRP A 198 -9.57 -5.93 5.74
C TRP A 198 -8.56 -6.71 6.57
N HIS A 199 -8.62 -6.53 7.89
CA HIS A 199 -7.68 -7.12 8.83
C HIS A 199 -8.41 -7.79 9.98
N ARG A 200 -7.83 -8.89 10.48
CA ARG A 200 -8.17 -9.51 11.78
C ARG A 200 -6.92 -9.45 12.64
N LEU A 201 -7.06 -8.87 13.81
CA LEU A 201 -5.97 -8.62 14.76
C LEU A 201 -6.14 -9.51 15.98
N ARG A 202 -5.04 -10.01 16.54
CA ARG A 202 -4.99 -10.62 17.87
C ARG A 202 -3.83 -10.00 18.65
N VAL A 203 -4.10 -9.61 19.90
CA VAL A 203 -3.06 -9.27 20.87
C VAL A 203 -2.59 -10.57 21.50
N ASP A 204 -1.35 -10.96 21.26
CA ASP A 204 -0.78 -12.20 21.82
C ASP A 204 -0.22 -11.98 23.22
N ALA A 205 0.37 -10.80 23.47
CA ALA A 205 0.91 -10.41 24.77
C ALA A 205 1.00 -8.89 24.91
N LEU A 206 1.00 -8.43 26.16
CA LEU A 206 1.34 -7.06 26.54
C LEU A 206 2.70 -7.08 27.22
N GLY A 207 3.59 -6.22 26.78
CA GLY A 207 4.94 -6.11 27.34
C GLY A 207 5.16 -4.78 28.04
N PRO A 208 6.11 -4.74 29.00
CA PRO A 208 6.54 -3.49 29.60
C PRO A 208 7.10 -2.57 28.51
N ALA A 209 7.05 -1.28 28.79
CA ALA A 209 7.75 -0.30 27.99
C ALA A 209 9.24 -0.72 27.93
N ALA A 210 9.70 -1.14 26.76
CA ALA A 210 11.08 -1.48 26.58
C ALA A 210 11.91 -0.19 26.55
N ALA A 211 13.09 -0.23 27.17
CA ALA A 211 14.09 0.80 26.94
C ALA A 211 14.31 0.94 25.43
N PRO A 212 14.57 2.13 24.90
CA PRO A 212 14.75 2.33 23.46
C PRO A 212 15.88 1.40 22.98
N VAL A 213 15.49 0.36 22.26
CA VAL A 213 16.44 -0.43 21.48
C VAL A 213 16.92 0.52 20.39
N PRO A 214 18.25 0.72 20.23
CA PRO A 214 18.73 1.49 19.09
C PRO A 214 18.13 0.87 17.85
N ALA A 215 17.33 1.66 17.12
CA ALA A 215 16.63 1.19 15.94
C ALA A 215 17.64 0.58 14.97
N PRO A 216 17.41 -0.61 14.41
CA PRO A 216 18.18 -1.06 13.27
C PRO A 216 18.04 0.01 12.20
N THR A 217 19.16 0.50 11.72
CA THR A 217 19.40 1.79 11.07
C THR A 217 18.62 2.02 9.75
N LEU A 218 17.67 1.18 9.33
CA LEU A 218 16.99 1.27 8.02
C LEU A 218 15.52 0.78 7.97
N ALA A 219 14.89 0.41 9.06
CA ALA A 219 13.46 0.05 8.99
C ALA A 219 12.60 1.33 8.96
N PRO A 220 11.67 1.46 7.98
CA PRO A 220 10.78 2.61 7.90
C PRO A 220 9.95 2.76 9.18
N SER A 221 9.93 3.94 9.80
CA SER A 221 9.09 4.16 10.97
C SER A 221 7.62 4.30 10.61
N GLY A 222 6.73 3.95 11.52
CA GLY A 222 5.30 4.08 11.29
C GLY A 222 4.82 5.50 10.97
N PRO A 223 5.29 6.55 11.66
CA PRO A 223 5.00 7.94 11.32
C PRO A 223 5.44 8.34 9.91
N ASP A 224 6.64 7.90 9.49
CA ASP A 224 7.20 8.24 8.19
C ASP A 224 6.43 7.53 7.06
N LEU A 225 6.07 6.27 7.24
CA LEU A 225 5.23 5.53 6.29
C LEU A 225 3.85 6.17 6.12
N ARG A 226 3.24 6.66 7.20
CA ARG A 226 1.97 7.39 7.13
C ARG A 226 2.11 8.73 6.41
N ALA A 227 3.21 9.44 6.64
CA ALA A 227 3.51 10.68 5.93
C ALA A 227 3.71 10.42 4.44
N PHE A 228 4.47 9.40 4.08
CA PHE A 228 4.66 8.96 2.72
C PHE A 228 3.36 8.53 2.03
N ALA A 229 2.51 7.78 2.73
CA ALA A 229 1.23 7.37 2.19
C ALA A 229 0.33 8.58 1.85
N ARG A 230 0.26 9.59 2.74
CA ARG A 230 -0.48 10.84 2.46
C ARG A 230 0.12 11.62 1.29
N TRP A 231 1.44 11.68 1.21
CA TRP A 231 2.12 12.31 0.08
C TRP A 231 1.78 11.59 -1.24
N LEU A 232 1.83 10.26 -1.26
CA LEU A 232 1.44 9.47 -2.43
C LEU A 232 0.00 9.71 -2.85
N ASP A 233 -0.93 9.75 -1.91
CA ASP A 233 -2.35 10.01 -2.19
C ASP A 233 -2.53 11.38 -2.84
N LEU A 234 -1.85 12.42 -2.32
CA LEU A 234 -1.86 13.76 -2.92
C LEU A 234 -1.23 13.77 -4.33
N ARG A 235 -0.08 13.13 -4.51
CA ARG A 235 0.60 13.07 -5.81
C ARG A 235 -0.22 12.29 -6.84
N ARG A 236 -0.85 11.19 -6.44
CA ARG A 236 -1.78 10.45 -7.32
C ARG A 236 -2.95 11.33 -7.75
N ALA A 237 -3.58 12.02 -6.81
CA ALA A 237 -4.71 12.90 -7.12
C ALA A 237 -4.35 14.03 -8.09
N GLN A 238 -3.12 14.53 -8.04
CA GLN A 238 -2.64 15.63 -8.88
C GLN A 238 -2.16 15.17 -10.26
N SER A 239 -1.46 14.04 -10.31
CA SER A 239 -0.65 13.65 -11.48
C SER A 239 -1.13 12.40 -12.19
N VAL A 240 -1.96 11.55 -11.56
CA VAL A 240 -2.38 10.29 -12.16
C VAL A 240 -3.80 10.41 -12.69
N ARG A 241 -3.96 10.15 -13.99
CA ARG A 241 -5.26 9.97 -14.64
C ARG A 241 -5.39 8.53 -15.09
N VAL A 242 -6.39 7.84 -14.57
CA VAL A 242 -6.64 6.43 -14.87
C VAL A 242 -7.48 6.30 -16.15
N ALA A 243 -7.16 5.32 -17.00
CA ALA A 243 -7.96 5.03 -18.17
C ALA A 243 -9.29 4.34 -17.77
N PRO A 244 -10.38 4.55 -18.53
CA PRO A 244 -11.65 3.88 -18.28
C PRO A 244 -11.49 2.35 -18.22
N GLY A 245 -12.12 1.72 -17.23
CA GLY A 245 -12.04 0.30 -16.94
C GLY A 245 -10.95 -0.09 -15.93
N PHE A 246 -10.07 0.86 -15.58
CA PHE A 246 -9.04 0.67 -14.55
C PHE A 246 -9.27 1.51 -13.30
N GLU A 247 -10.49 2.00 -13.08
CA GLU A 247 -10.85 2.77 -11.89
C GLU A 247 -10.46 2.00 -10.62
N HIS A 248 -10.33 2.74 -9.50
CA HIS A 248 -9.84 2.15 -8.26
C HIS A 248 -10.68 0.93 -7.84
N PRO A 249 -10.06 -0.20 -7.44
CA PRO A 249 -10.80 -1.41 -7.08
C PRO A 249 -11.77 -1.22 -5.91
N GLY A 250 -11.58 -0.18 -5.09
CA GLY A 250 -12.48 0.22 -4.01
C GLY A 250 -13.56 1.25 -4.41
N ASP A 251 -13.66 1.63 -5.69
CA ASP A 251 -14.66 2.59 -6.14
C ASP A 251 -16.06 1.98 -6.08
N PRO A 252 -17.00 2.53 -5.26
CA PRO A 252 -18.34 1.98 -5.10
C PRO A 252 -19.22 2.13 -6.35
N THR A 253 -18.85 2.99 -7.31
CA THR A 253 -19.60 3.18 -8.56
C THR A 253 -19.34 2.08 -9.59
N GLN A 254 -18.35 1.22 -9.35
CA GLN A 254 -18.02 0.12 -10.24
C GLN A 254 -19.14 -0.93 -10.31
N PRO A 255 -19.45 -1.46 -11.50
CA PRO A 255 -20.48 -2.51 -11.67
C PRO A 255 -20.23 -3.74 -10.82
N ASP A 256 -18.95 -4.03 -10.53
CA ASP A 256 -18.54 -5.17 -9.72
C ASP A 256 -18.74 -4.94 -8.21
N HIS A 257 -19.04 -3.71 -7.77
CA HIS A 257 -19.34 -3.37 -6.38
C HIS A 257 -20.83 -3.46 -6.02
N THR A 258 -21.72 -3.63 -6.98
CA THR A 258 -23.14 -3.82 -6.69
C THR A 258 -23.36 -5.16 -5.97
N HIS A 259 -23.32 -5.12 -4.65
CA HIS A 259 -23.90 -6.18 -3.84
C HIS A 259 -25.41 -6.09 -3.97
N ARG A 260 -26.00 -6.98 -4.77
CA ARG A 260 -27.42 -7.28 -4.61
C ARG A 260 -27.52 -8.08 -3.30
N HIS A 261 -28.05 -7.44 -2.29
CA HIS A 261 -28.55 -8.10 -1.09
C HIS A 261 -29.86 -8.82 -1.41
#